data_0b4ff5f61e6a6b4ccbd4c9ac32ec6139
#
_entry.id   0b4ff5f61e6a6b4ccbd4c9ac32ec6139
#
_cell.length_a   1.000
_cell.length_b   1.000
_cell.length_c   1.000
_cell.angle_alpha   90.00
_cell.angle_beta   90.00
_cell.angle_gamma   90.00
#
_symmetry.space_group_name_H-M   'P 1'
#
loop_
_entity.id
_entity.type
_entity.pdbx_description
1 polymer ?
#
loop_
_entity_poly.entity_id
_entity_poly.type
_entity_poly.pdbx_seq_one_letter_code
_entity_poly.pdbx_strand_id
1 'polypeptide(L)'
;MKFNKIVALALALVMVFALCACGGTDTKNPDDSGSTAKVDTNTVSVGAVVIARDDVPTDEIYAFVSTIFDNLDAITAQHAKGAELSLEAAASVKGVPYHPGAAKY
;
A
#
# COMPACT_ATOMS: atom_id res chain seq x y z
N MET A 1 49.71 20.88 -17.33
CA MET A 1 48.79 19.73 -17.60
C MET A 1 48.26 19.01 -16.38
N LYS A 2 48.72 19.21 -15.18
CA LYS A 2 48.19 18.53 -13.95
C LYS A 2 47.02 19.29 -13.33
N PHE A 3 46.97 20.61 -13.47
CA PHE A 3 45.93 21.46 -12.88
C PHE A 3 44.51 21.17 -13.46
N ASN A 4 44.43 20.98 -14.76
CA ASN A 4 43.12 20.70 -15.42
C ASN A 4 42.53 19.33 -15.01
N LYS A 5 43.37 18.35 -14.67
CA LYS A 5 42.90 17.04 -14.19
C LYS A 5 42.34 17.12 -12.77
N ILE A 6 42.95 17.96 -11.92
CA ILE A 6 42.49 18.17 -10.54
C ILE A 6 41.15 18.93 -10.55
N VAL A 7 41.00 19.93 -11.40
CA VAL A 7 39.75 20.68 -11.56
C VAL A 7 38.63 19.79 -12.10
N ALA A 8 38.95 18.93 -13.08
CA ALA A 8 37.97 17.97 -13.62
C ALA A 8 37.50 16.94 -12.57
N LEU A 9 38.45 16.50 -11.72
CA LEU A 9 38.11 15.52 -10.65
C LEU A 9 37.29 16.19 -9.55
N ALA A 10 37.57 17.44 -9.20
CA ALA A 10 36.78 18.21 -8.24
C ALA A 10 35.35 18.48 -8.74
N LEU A 11 35.20 18.82 -10.02
CA LEU A 11 33.87 18.99 -10.66
C LEU A 11 33.07 17.70 -10.70
N ALA A 12 33.71 16.56 -10.98
CA ALA A 12 33.03 15.25 -10.97
C ALA A 12 32.55 14.88 -9.57
N LEU A 13 33.34 15.17 -8.52
CA LEU A 13 32.93 14.92 -7.13
C LEU A 13 31.74 15.80 -6.72
N VAL A 14 31.72 17.07 -7.11
CA VAL A 14 30.57 17.96 -6.81
C VAL A 14 29.31 17.50 -7.52
N MET A 15 29.38 16.97 -8.75
CA MET A 15 28.24 16.42 -9.46
C MET A 15 27.68 15.16 -8.78
N VAL A 16 28.53 14.29 -8.24
CA VAL A 16 28.10 13.09 -7.52
C VAL A 16 27.37 13.45 -6.22
N PHE A 17 27.84 14.46 -5.50
CA PHE A 17 27.16 14.95 -4.30
C PHE A 17 25.82 15.65 -4.60
N ALA A 18 25.69 16.33 -5.74
CA ALA A 18 24.45 16.97 -6.15
C ALA A 18 23.34 15.97 -6.51
N LEU A 19 23.69 14.78 -7.02
CA LEU A 19 22.72 13.73 -7.30
C LEU A 19 22.22 13.00 -6.03
N CYS A 20 23.01 13.01 -4.95
CA CYS A 20 22.60 12.44 -3.66
C CYS A 20 21.60 13.34 -2.89
N ALA A 21 21.52 14.62 -3.21
CA ALA A 21 20.64 15.58 -2.54
C ALA A 21 19.18 15.54 -3.05
N CYS A 22 18.88 14.77 -4.08
CA CYS A 22 17.53 14.63 -4.64
C CYS A 22 16.77 13.40 -4.10
N GLY A 23 17.22 12.83 -2.96
CA GLY A 23 16.51 11.82 -2.18
C GLY A 23 15.68 12.50 -1.10
N GLY A 24 14.36 12.62 -1.35
CA GLY A 24 13.32 12.84 -0.35
C GLY A 24 13.58 13.94 0.68
N THR A 25 13.20 15.17 0.38
CA THR A 25 12.90 16.15 1.43
C THR A 25 11.59 15.72 2.10
N ASP A 26 11.71 14.90 3.15
CA ASP A 26 10.71 14.92 4.21
C ASP A 26 10.72 16.33 4.79
N THR A 27 9.72 17.09 4.41
CA THR A 27 9.41 18.39 5.04
C THR A 27 8.99 18.06 6.47
N LYS A 28 9.97 17.90 7.36
CA LYS A 28 9.70 17.91 8.80
C LYS A 28 9.17 19.29 9.13
N ASN A 29 7.90 19.33 9.43
CA ASN A 29 7.28 20.45 10.10
C ASN A 29 8.03 20.64 11.44
N PRO A 30 8.52 21.85 11.82
CA PRO A 30 9.36 22.06 12.98
C PRO A 30 8.67 21.83 14.34
N ASP A 31 7.42 21.41 14.37
CA ASP A 31 6.64 21.17 15.58
C ASP A 31 6.41 19.68 15.91
N ASP A 32 7.05 18.74 15.21
CA ASP A 32 6.94 17.32 15.55
C ASP A 32 8.02 16.91 16.57
N SER A 33 7.81 17.33 17.81
CA SER A 33 8.45 16.74 18.99
C SER A 33 7.90 15.34 19.18
N GLY A 34 8.70 14.36 18.78
CA GLY A 34 8.54 12.93 18.87
C GLY A 34 7.67 12.35 19.98
N SER A 35 6.38 12.40 19.80
CA SER A 35 5.45 11.54 20.50
C SER A 35 4.60 10.85 19.43
N THR A 36 4.86 9.56 19.21
CA THR A 36 3.98 8.68 18.43
C THR A 36 2.70 8.39 19.23
N ALA A 37 2.02 9.43 19.68
CA ALA A 37 0.66 9.29 20.16
C ALA A 37 -0.19 9.04 18.90
N LYS A 38 -0.68 7.81 18.72
CA LYS A 38 -1.75 7.53 17.77
C LYS A 38 -2.95 8.36 18.21
N VAL A 39 -3.19 9.45 17.51
CA VAL A 39 -4.39 10.25 17.70
C VAL A 39 -5.46 9.64 16.81
N ASP A 40 -6.44 9.01 17.42
CA ASP A 40 -7.61 8.52 16.69
C ASP A 40 -8.42 9.72 16.20
N THR A 41 -8.44 9.91 14.90
CA THR A 41 -9.19 10.98 14.26
C THR A 41 -10.38 10.40 13.51
N ASN A 42 -11.58 10.86 13.82
CA ASN A 42 -12.77 10.50 13.06
C ASN A 42 -12.68 11.05 11.64
N THR A 43 -12.70 10.19 10.68
CA THR A 43 -12.62 10.54 9.26
C THR A 43 -13.66 9.77 8.45
N VAL A 44 -13.89 10.21 7.22
CA VAL A 44 -14.73 9.51 6.26
C VAL A 44 -13.83 8.58 5.44
N SER A 45 -14.23 7.33 5.30
CA SER A 45 -13.54 6.37 4.45
C SER A 45 -14.50 5.74 3.45
N VAL A 46 -13.98 5.33 2.31
CA VAL A 46 -14.72 4.57 1.29
C VAL A 46 -14.08 3.18 1.20
N GLY A 47 -14.89 2.15 1.39
CA GLY A 47 -14.45 0.77 1.22
C GLY A 47 -14.23 0.44 -0.25
N ALA A 48 -13.13 -0.23 -0.58
CA ALA A 48 -12.92 -0.82 -1.88
C ALA A 48 -13.61 -2.19 -1.95
N VAL A 49 -14.30 -2.46 -3.06
CA VAL A 49 -14.97 -3.73 -3.31
C VAL A 49 -14.56 -4.31 -4.65
N VAL A 50 -14.52 -5.62 -4.75
CA VAL A 50 -14.33 -6.33 -6.02
C VAL A 50 -15.71 -6.70 -6.56
N ILE A 51 -15.97 -6.31 -7.80
CA ILE A 51 -17.24 -6.57 -8.48
C ILE A 51 -17.01 -7.69 -9.48
N ALA A 52 -17.84 -8.72 -9.43
CA ALA A 52 -17.90 -9.78 -10.43
C ALA A 52 -19.19 -9.67 -11.22
N ARG A 53 -19.17 -10.15 -12.46
CA ARG A 53 -20.38 -10.32 -13.26
C ARG A 53 -21.19 -11.49 -12.72
N ASP A 54 -22.48 -11.43 -12.87
CA ASP A 54 -23.43 -12.46 -12.41
C ASP A 54 -23.37 -13.77 -13.22
N ASP A 55 -22.84 -13.71 -14.46
CA ASP A 55 -22.66 -14.86 -15.33
C ASP A 55 -21.36 -15.65 -15.09
N VAL A 56 -20.48 -15.18 -14.16
CA VAL A 56 -19.28 -15.93 -13.79
C VAL A 56 -19.69 -17.17 -12.96
N PRO A 57 -19.08 -18.34 -13.26
CA PRO A 57 -19.40 -19.55 -12.50
C PRO A 57 -19.19 -19.41 -11.00
N THR A 58 -20.15 -19.90 -10.23
CA THR A 58 -20.12 -19.86 -8.76
C THR A 58 -18.82 -20.42 -8.17
N ASP A 59 -18.31 -21.50 -8.74
CA ASP A 59 -17.10 -22.16 -8.23
C ASP A 59 -15.83 -21.36 -8.52
N GLU A 60 -15.78 -20.59 -9.59
CA GLU A 60 -14.67 -19.70 -9.88
C GLU A 60 -14.59 -18.54 -8.88
N ILE A 61 -15.72 -17.91 -8.58
CA ILE A 61 -15.78 -16.85 -7.57
C ILE A 61 -15.51 -17.42 -6.16
N TYR A 62 -16.00 -18.61 -5.85
CA TYR A 62 -15.68 -19.28 -4.59
C TYR A 62 -14.17 -19.53 -4.48
N ALA A 63 -13.52 -20.06 -5.52
CA ALA A 63 -12.09 -20.31 -5.54
C ALA A 63 -11.27 -19.00 -5.40
N PHE A 64 -11.74 -17.92 -6.04
CA PHE A 64 -11.11 -16.61 -5.92
C PHE A 64 -11.16 -16.09 -4.47
N VAL A 65 -12.33 -16.12 -3.85
CA VAL A 65 -12.52 -15.63 -2.47
C VAL A 65 -11.74 -16.50 -1.48
N SER A 66 -11.83 -17.84 -1.58
CA SER A 66 -11.10 -18.75 -0.71
C SER A 66 -9.58 -18.55 -0.83
N THR A 67 -9.06 -18.36 -2.05
CA THR A 67 -7.64 -18.12 -2.25
C THR A 67 -7.15 -16.85 -1.51
N ILE A 68 -7.95 -15.80 -1.48
CA ILE A 68 -7.59 -14.57 -0.74
C ILE A 68 -7.60 -14.84 0.76
N PHE A 69 -8.68 -15.37 1.31
CA PHE A 69 -8.84 -15.52 2.76
C PHE A 69 -7.98 -16.64 3.35
N ASP A 70 -7.71 -17.70 2.59
CA ASP A 70 -6.81 -18.78 2.99
C ASP A 70 -5.32 -18.36 2.98
N ASN A 71 -4.97 -17.23 2.35
CA ASN A 71 -3.60 -16.73 2.22
C ASN A 71 -3.40 -15.33 2.85
N LEU A 72 -4.18 -14.96 3.84
CA LEU A 72 -4.10 -13.65 4.49
C LEU A 72 -2.71 -13.33 5.05
N ASP A 73 -2.02 -14.31 5.61
CA ASP A 73 -0.67 -14.13 6.14
C ASP A 73 0.33 -13.72 5.03
N ALA A 74 0.23 -14.34 3.87
CA ALA A 74 1.07 -14.00 2.73
C ALA A 74 0.75 -12.59 2.19
N ILE A 75 -0.51 -12.21 2.16
CA ILE A 75 -0.95 -10.87 1.74
C ILE A 75 -0.47 -9.81 2.74
N THR A 76 -0.61 -10.08 4.03
CA THR A 76 -0.15 -9.18 5.10
C THR A 76 1.37 -9.01 5.10
N ALA A 77 2.12 -10.06 4.79
CA ALA A 77 3.56 -9.99 4.63
C ALA A 77 4.01 -9.11 3.46
N GLN A 78 3.19 -9.02 2.40
CA GLN A 78 3.47 -8.17 1.23
C GLN A 78 3.06 -6.71 1.45
N HIS A 79 1.98 -6.48 2.20
CA HIS A 79 1.47 -5.12 2.42
C HIS A 79 0.75 -5.01 3.76
N ALA A 80 1.13 -4.02 4.56
CA ALA A 80 0.59 -3.81 5.91
C ALA A 80 -0.96 -3.69 5.96
N LYS A 81 -1.59 -3.18 4.90
CA LYS A 81 -3.05 -3.12 4.78
C LYS A 81 -3.72 -4.49 4.62
N GLY A 82 -2.96 -5.53 4.31
CA GLY A 82 -3.47 -6.89 4.32
C GLY A 82 -4.05 -7.33 5.67
N ALA A 83 -3.52 -6.78 6.77
CA ALA A 83 -4.01 -7.04 8.12
C ALA A 83 -5.44 -6.49 8.39
N GLU A 84 -5.94 -5.60 7.53
CA GLU A 84 -7.31 -5.08 7.62
C GLU A 84 -8.35 -5.96 6.90
N LEU A 85 -7.88 -6.93 6.11
CA LEU A 85 -8.77 -7.90 5.46
C LEU A 85 -9.32 -8.88 6.51
N SER A 86 -10.64 -8.93 6.63
CA SER A 86 -11.32 -9.91 7.47
C SER A 86 -12.66 -10.31 6.84
N LEU A 87 -13.11 -11.50 7.15
CA LEU A 87 -14.44 -11.97 6.71
C LEU A 87 -15.56 -11.09 7.27
N GLU A 88 -15.42 -10.63 8.50
CA GLU A 88 -16.37 -9.72 9.12
C GLU A 88 -16.49 -8.40 8.34
N ALA A 89 -15.34 -7.79 8.01
CA ALA A 89 -15.31 -6.58 7.21
C ALA A 89 -15.88 -6.82 5.81
N ALA A 90 -15.52 -7.93 5.16
CA ALA A 90 -16.04 -8.29 3.86
C ALA A 90 -17.56 -8.51 3.88
N ALA A 91 -18.09 -9.17 4.90
CA ALA A 91 -19.51 -9.42 5.06
C ALA A 91 -20.33 -8.19 5.49
N SER A 92 -19.67 -7.11 5.91
CA SER A 92 -20.33 -5.86 6.32
C SER A 92 -20.74 -4.96 5.16
N VAL A 93 -20.25 -5.22 3.95
CA VAL A 93 -20.52 -4.40 2.75
C VAL A 93 -22.00 -4.51 2.39
N LYS A 94 -22.67 -3.36 2.39
CA LYS A 94 -24.10 -3.27 2.04
C LYS A 94 -24.25 -2.33 0.86
N GLY A 95 -24.90 -2.73 -0.18
CA GLY A 95 -25.14 -1.87 -1.34
C GLY A 95 -25.07 -2.59 -2.68
N VAL A 96 -24.35 -3.69 -2.73
CA VAL A 96 -24.31 -4.58 -3.89
C VAL A 96 -24.59 -6.00 -3.39
N PRO A 97 -25.46 -6.78 -4.06
CA PRO A 97 -25.71 -8.16 -3.68
C PRO A 97 -24.43 -8.99 -3.85
N TYR A 98 -24.22 -9.92 -2.93
CA TYR A 98 -23.09 -10.85 -3.03
C TYR A 98 -23.31 -11.83 -4.19
N HIS A 99 -22.24 -12.07 -4.95
CA HIS A 99 -22.24 -13.17 -5.90
C HIS A 99 -22.40 -14.50 -5.16
N PRO A 100 -23.17 -15.48 -5.69
CA PRO A 100 -23.40 -16.77 -5.02
C PRO A 100 -22.12 -17.49 -4.59
N GLY A 101 -21.04 -17.38 -5.36
CA GLY A 101 -19.75 -17.94 -5.02
C GLY A 101 -19.08 -17.27 -3.82
N ALA A 102 -19.24 -15.96 -3.69
CA ALA A 102 -18.73 -15.24 -2.52
C ALA A 102 -19.57 -15.48 -1.27
N ALA A 103 -20.89 -15.62 -1.42
CA ALA A 103 -21.78 -15.91 -0.31
C ALA A 103 -21.65 -17.34 0.21
N LYS A 104 -21.10 -18.26 -0.59
CA LYS A 104 -20.89 -19.66 -0.23
C LYS A 104 -19.68 -19.84 0.70
N TYR A 105 -18.67 -18.97 0.59
CA TYR A 105 -17.49 -18.97 1.46
C TYR A 105 -17.81 -18.45 2.84
#